data_29b602a9f6aa08575e27133e390156b8
#
_entry.id   29b602a9f6aa08575e27133e390156b8
#
_cell.length_a   1.000
_cell.length_b   1.000
_cell.length_c   1.000
_cell.angle_alpha   90.00
_cell.angle_beta   90.00
_cell.angle_gamma   90.00
#
_symmetry.space_group_name_H-M   'P 1'
#
loop_
_entity.id
_entity.type
_entity.pdbx_description
1 polymer ?
#
loop_
_entity_poly.entity_id
_entity_poly.type
_entity_poly.pdbx_seq_one_letter_code
_entity_poly.pdbx_strand_id
1 'polypeptide(L)'
;MVRIRRLDDSYILTCKGEGLLAREEREMPLSEAAYRRLLPKAEGTVIEKDRYRIPCGPYSIELDVFGGALAPLVLAEVEFPTEEEAAAFQPPEWFGTEVTYDPAYTNARMSCQQEEAIRPGRYRHFKGNEYEVLYTAKHSETLEPMVVYRAMYGGHGVWVRPACMWNETVERDGKTYRRFTYIGDGETP
;
A
#
# COMPACT_ATOMS: atom_id res chain seq x y z
N MET A 1 -5.13 -9.51 -2.12
CA MET A 1 -5.24 -8.04 -2.25
C MET A 1 -6.30 -7.70 -3.30
N VAL A 2 -7.13 -6.67 -3.03
CA VAL A 2 -8.13 -6.15 -3.99
C VAL A 2 -7.72 -4.71 -4.35
N ARG A 3 -7.69 -4.39 -5.64
CA ARG A 3 -7.31 -3.07 -6.16
C ARG A 3 -8.32 -2.63 -7.21
N ILE A 4 -8.73 -1.37 -7.16
CA ILE A 4 -9.43 -0.71 -8.27
C ILE A 4 -8.49 0.27 -8.94
N ARG A 5 -8.57 0.38 -10.26
CA ARG A 5 -7.79 1.36 -11.02
C ARG A 5 -8.62 1.97 -12.14
N ARG A 6 -8.32 3.21 -12.44
CA ARG A 6 -8.69 3.88 -13.67
C ARG A 6 -7.45 3.86 -14.57
N LEU A 7 -7.62 3.43 -15.80
CA LEU A 7 -6.60 3.48 -16.85
C LEU A 7 -7.24 4.18 -18.04
N ASP A 8 -6.87 5.41 -18.28
CA ASP A 8 -7.52 6.31 -19.23
C ASP A 8 -9.04 6.37 -19.00
N ASP A 9 -9.84 5.83 -19.94
CA ASP A 9 -11.31 5.77 -19.87
C ASP A 9 -11.83 4.41 -19.39
N SER A 10 -10.94 3.51 -18.96
CA SER A 10 -11.29 2.18 -18.48
C SER A 10 -11.15 2.06 -16.98
N TYR A 11 -12.05 1.29 -16.36
CA TYR A 11 -12.06 1.03 -14.93
C TYR A 11 -11.95 -0.47 -14.68
N ILE A 12 -11.05 -0.87 -13.81
CA ILE A 12 -10.70 -2.28 -13.61
C ILE A 12 -10.65 -2.59 -12.11
N LEU A 13 -11.26 -3.71 -11.72
CA LEU A 13 -11.06 -4.37 -10.43
C LEU A 13 -10.08 -5.51 -10.62
N THR A 14 -9.01 -5.50 -9.86
CA THR A 14 -7.99 -6.56 -9.83
C THR A 14 -8.02 -7.25 -8.48
N CYS A 15 -8.17 -8.57 -8.48
CA CYS A 15 -8.02 -9.43 -7.32
C CYS A 15 -6.73 -10.23 -7.47
N LYS A 16 -5.80 -10.10 -6.52
CA LYS A 16 -4.55 -10.88 -6.47
C LYS A 16 -4.62 -11.87 -5.32
N GLY A 17 -4.36 -13.14 -5.62
CA GLY A 17 -4.23 -14.21 -4.63
C GLY A 17 -2.99 -14.06 -3.74
N GLU A 18 -2.76 -15.04 -2.89
CA GLU A 18 -1.57 -15.15 -2.06
C GLU A 18 -0.39 -15.68 -2.90
N GLY A 19 0.84 -15.30 -2.53
CA GLY A 19 2.08 -15.69 -3.20
C GLY A 19 2.98 -14.51 -3.55
N LEU A 20 4.30 -14.73 -3.53
CA LEU A 20 5.31 -13.70 -3.83
C LEU A 20 5.81 -13.77 -5.27
N LEU A 21 6.11 -14.96 -5.78
CA LEU A 21 6.71 -15.15 -7.11
C LEU A 21 5.67 -15.51 -8.18
N ALA A 22 4.67 -16.31 -7.83
CA ALA A 22 3.57 -16.64 -8.73
C ALA A 22 2.26 -16.51 -7.97
N ARG A 23 1.34 -15.67 -8.45
CA ARG A 23 0.04 -15.50 -7.84
C ARG A 23 -1.03 -15.38 -8.91
N GLU A 24 -2.17 -16.00 -8.64
CA GLU A 24 -3.33 -15.83 -9.50
C GLU A 24 -3.78 -14.37 -9.46
N GLU A 25 -3.91 -13.77 -10.62
CA GLU A 25 -4.46 -12.43 -10.80
C GLU A 25 -5.71 -12.51 -11.66
N ARG A 26 -6.80 -11.94 -11.18
CA ARG A 26 -8.06 -11.84 -11.92
C ARG A 26 -8.45 -10.39 -12.08
N GLU A 27 -8.68 -9.99 -13.31
CA GLU A 27 -9.15 -8.66 -13.65
C GLU A 27 -10.60 -8.71 -14.13
N MET A 28 -11.37 -7.74 -13.66
CA MET A 28 -12.77 -7.56 -14.05
C MET A 28 -13.02 -6.11 -14.42
N PRO A 29 -13.68 -5.83 -15.55
CA PRO A 29 -14.07 -4.47 -15.90
C PRO A 29 -15.08 -3.94 -14.88
N LEU A 30 -14.96 -2.67 -14.54
CA LEU A 30 -15.92 -1.93 -13.74
C LEU A 30 -16.62 -0.89 -14.58
N SER A 31 -17.86 -0.56 -14.24
CA SER A 31 -18.46 0.69 -14.72
C SER A 31 -17.88 1.88 -13.95
N GLU A 32 -17.88 3.06 -14.56
CA GLU A 32 -17.47 4.29 -13.88
C GLU A 32 -18.25 4.50 -12.58
N ALA A 33 -19.57 4.23 -12.61
CA ALA A 33 -20.41 4.36 -11.41
C ALA A 33 -19.98 3.41 -10.29
N ALA A 34 -19.58 2.17 -10.61
CA ALA A 34 -19.05 1.22 -9.62
C ALA A 34 -17.70 1.68 -9.07
N TYR A 35 -16.79 2.14 -9.95
CA TYR A 35 -15.50 2.70 -9.54
C TYR A 35 -15.68 3.88 -8.57
N ARG A 36 -16.52 4.86 -8.90
CA ARG A 36 -16.79 6.04 -8.06
C ARG A 36 -17.40 5.67 -6.71
N ARG A 37 -18.16 4.57 -6.61
CA ARG A 37 -18.72 4.06 -5.34
C ARG A 37 -17.67 3.33 -4.49
N LEU A 38 -16.69 2.71 -5.12
CA LEU A 38 -15.63 1.96 -4.43
C LEU A 38 -14.48 2.89 -4.00
N LEU A 39 -14.17 3.93 -4.78
CA LEU A 39 -13.05 4.83 -4.51
C LEU A 39 -13.05 5.41 -3.07
N PRO A 40 -14.16 5.89 -2.50
CA PRO A 40 -14.18 6.37 -1.12
C PRO A 40 -14.00 5.27 -0.06
N LYS A 41 -13.98 4.00 -0.47
CA LYS A 41 -13.74 2.85 0.41
C LYS A 41 -12.33 2.30 0.27
N ALA A 42 -11.53 2.88 -0.63
CA ALA A 42 -10.13 2.52 -0.76
C ALA A 42 -9.39 2.86 0.53
N GLU A 43 -8.54 1.95 0.94
CA GLU A 43 -7.64 2.15 2.07
C GLU A 43 -6.30 2.70 1.57
N GLY A 44 -5.70 3.61 2.34
CA GLY A 44 -4.44 4.25 1.98
C GLY A 44 -4.57 5.42 1.00
N THR A 45 -3.44 5.85 0.48
CA THR A 45 -3.33 6.97 -0.48
C THR A 45 -3.60 6.48 -1.90
N VAL A 46 -4.43 7.21 -2.64
CA VAL A 46 -4.62 6.96 -4.08
C VAL A 46 -3.32 7.26 -4.81
N ILE A 47 -2.84 6.28 -5.59
CA ILE A 47 -1.65 6.45 -6.43
C ILE A 47 -2.08 7.04 -7.76
N GLU A 48 -1.50 8.17 -8.11
CA GLU A 48 -1.64 8.83 -9.41
C GLU A 48 -0.30 8.75 -10.14
N LYS A 49 -0.31 8.30 -11.40
CA LYS A 49 0.89 8.23 -12.24
C LYS A 49 0.55 8.23 -13.71
N ASP A 50 1.45 8.78 -14.50
CA ASP A 50 1.47 8.64 -15.94
C ASP A 50 2.48 7.53 -16.31
N ARG A 51 2.04 6.55 -17.11
CA ARG A 51 2.87 5.43 -17.56
C ARG A 51 3.24 5.58 -19.03
N TYR A 52 4.54 5.63 -19.28
CA TYR A 52 5.11 5.66 -20.63
C TYR A 52 5.71 4.29 -20.94
N ARG A 53 5.42 3.77 -22.14
CA ARG A 53 6.03 2.53 -22.64
C ARG A 53 7.13 2.86 -23.62
N ILE A 54 8.35 2.48 -23.30
CA ILE A 54 9.56 2.77 -24.05
C ILE A 54 10.13 1.45 -24.59
N PRO A 55 10.17 1.22 -25.92
CA PRO A 55 10.80 0.03 -26.50
C PRO A 55 12.27 -0.08 -26.10
N CYS A 56 12.71 -1.27 -25.70
CA CYS A 56 14.09 -1.56 -25.32
C CYS A 56 14.50 -2.96 -25.80
N GLY A 57 14.99 -3.06 -27.04
CA GLY A 57 15.27 -4.35 -27.66
C GLY A 57 14.02 -5.25 -27.75
N PRO A 58 14.06 -6.48 -27.21
CA PRO A 58 12.91 -7.37 -27.17
C PRO A 58 11.90 -7.03 -26.05
N TYR A 59 12.25 -6.11 -25.15
CA TYR A 59 11.47 -5.75 -23.99
C TYR A 59 10.80 -4.39 -24.13
N SER A 60 9.95 -4.05 -23.18
CA SER A 60 9.35 -2.73 -22.99
C SER A 60 9.65 -2.24 -21.58
N ILE A 61 10.18 -1.03 -21.50
CA ILE A 61 10.33 -0.34 -20.21
C ILE A 61 9.01 0.38 -19.93
N GLU A 62 8.45 0.15 -18.78
CA GLU A 62 7.32 0.91 -18.25
C GLU A 62 7.86 1.99 -17.31
N LEU A 63 7.86 3.23 -17.78
CA LEU A 63 8.29 4.39 -17.01
C LEU A 63 7.09 5.05 -16.36
N ASP A 64 7.01 4.97 -15.05
CA ASP A 64 5.97 5.56 -14.21
C ASP A 64 6.44 6.89 -13.63
N VAL A 65 5.76 7.96 -13.98
CA VAL A 65 5.96 9.30 -13.41
C VAL A 65 4.84 9.57 -12.42
N PHE A 66 5.15 9.59 -11.13
CA PHE A 66 4.16 9.71 -10.08
C PHE A 66 3.77 11.17 -9.83
N GLY A 67 2.46 11.36 -9.64
CA GLY A 67 1.84 12.62 -9.25
C GLY A 67 1.40 12.63 -7.79
N GLY A 68 0.69 13.71 -7.41
CA GLY A 68 0.07 13.84 -6.10
C GLY A 68 1.05 13.66 -4.94
N ALA A 69 0.68 12.79 -3.99
CA ALA A 69 1.46 12.55 -2.77
C ALA A 69 2.81 11.85 -3.01
N LEU A 70 2.99 11.20 -4.16
CA LEU A 70 4.22 10.48 -4.52
C LEU A 70 5.16 11.27 -5.42
N ALA A 71 4.76 12.46 -5.88
CA ALA A 71 5.66 13.31 -6.65
C ALA A 71 6.88 13.74 -5.79
N PRO A 72 8.09 13.81 -6.36
CA PRO A 72 8.48 13.66 -7.75
C PRO A 72 9.04 12.26 -8.11
N LEU A 73 8.54 11.19 -7.51
CA LEU A 73 9.03 9.83 -7.76
C LEU A 73 8.87 9.46 -9.24
N VAL A 74 9.90 8.80 -9.79
CA VAL A 74 9.88 8.17 -11.10
C VAL A 74 10.42 6.75 -10.95
N LEU A 75 9.68 5.76 -11.45
CA LEU A 75 10.11 4.36 -11.46
C LEU A 75 10.13 3.83 -12.89
N ALA A 76 11.12 3.01 -13.21
CA ALA A 76 11.21 2.26 -14.46
C ALA A 76 11.12 0.77 -14.14
N GLU A 77 10.17 0.08 -14.76
CA GLU A 77 9.94 -1.35 -14.60
C GLU A 77 10.17 -2.06 -15.95
N VAL A 78 10.75 -3.26 -15.91
CA VAL A 78 10.88 -4.14 -17.09
C VAL A 78 10.37 -5.51 -16.68
N GLU A 79 9.45 -6.06 -17.45
CA GLU A 79 8.96 -7.43 -17.25
C GLU A 79 9.75 -8.39 -18.14
N PHE A 80 10.22 -9.49 -17.56
CA PHE A 80 10.98 -10.51 -18.24
C PHE A 80 10.24 -11.85 -18.24
N PRO A 81 10.32 -12.64 -19.33
CA PRO A 81 9.71 -13.96 -19.38
C PRO A 81 10.34 -14.96 -18.40
N THR A 82 11.63 -14.80 -18.09
CA THR A 82 12.39 -15.69 -17.21
C THR A 82 13.33 -14.91 -16.28
N GLU A 83 13.74 -15.54 -15.18
CA GLU A 83 14.71 -14.96 -14.24
C GLU A 83 16.10 -14.84 -14.86
N GLU A 84 16.48 -15.75 -15.78
CA GLU A 84 17.75 -15.70 -16.51
C GLU A 84 17.83 -14.47 -17.42
N GLU A 85 16.73 -14.13 -18.08
CA GLU A 85 16.66 -12.92 -18.91
C GLU A 85 16.73 -11.66 -18.04
N ALA A 86 16.07 -11.64 -16.90
CA ALA A 86 16.17 -10.56 -15.95
C ALA A 86 17.61 -10.36 -15.45
N ALA A 87 18.31 -11.45 -15.10
CA ALA A 87 19.70 -11.41 -14.64
C ALA A 87 20.69 -10.98 -15.73
N ALA A 88 20.38 -11.24 -17.02
CA ALA A 88 21.22 -10.87 -18.16
C ALA A 88 20.95 -9.44 -18.66
N PHE A 89 19.87 -8.81 -18.21
CA PHE A 89 19.50 -7.48 -18.67
C PHE A 89 20.49 -6.43 -18.21
N GLN A 90 20.89 -5.58 -19.13
CA GLN A 90 21.72 -4.41 -18.86
C GLN A 90 20.85 -3.16 -18.95
N PRO A 91 20.57 -2.51 -17.83
CA PRO A 91 19.73 -1.32 -17.83
C PRO A 91 20.41 -0.18 -18.60
N PRO A 92 19.65 0.65 -19.32
CA PRO A 92 20.16 1.87 -19.93
C PRO A 92 20.82 2.79 -18.89
N GLU A 93 21.79 3.62 -19.33
CA GLU A 93 22.56 4.52 -18.46
C GLU A 93 21.70 5.53 -17.67
N TRP A 94 20.49 5.82 -18.14
CA TRP A 94 19.57 6.72 -17.48
C TRP A 94 18.76 6.08 -16.34
N PHE A 95 18.85 4.76 -16.15
CA PHE A 95 18.27 4.14 -14.96
C PHE A 95 19.01 4.62 -13.71
N GLY A 96 18.24 4.86 -12.66
CA GLY A 96 18.76 5.24 -11.36
C GLY A 96 19.14 4.03 -10.50
N THR A 97 18.93 4.16 -9.20
CA THR A 97 19.20 3.09 -8.23
C THR A 97 18.23 1.92 -8.44
N GLU A 98 18.78 0.71 -8.48
CA GLU A 98 17.96 -0.50 -8.51
C GLU A 98 17.20 -0.69 -7.19
N VAL A 99 15.88 -0.90 -7.31
CA VAL A 99 14.97 -1.07 -6.17
C VAL A 99 14.11 -2.33 -6.28
N THR A 100 14.49 -3.27 -7.13
CA THR A 100 13.73 -4.52 -7.43
C THR A 100 13.38 -5.29 -6.16
N TYR A 101 14.29 -5.33 -5.20
CA TYR A 101 14.10 -6.08 -3.95
C TYR A 101 13.69 -5.18 -2.77
N ASP A 102 13.44 -3.90 -3.00
CA ASP A 102 12.99 -3.00 -1.94
C ASP A 102 11.45 -2.95 -1.92
N PRO A 103 10.82 -3.54 -0.88
CA PRO A 103 9.36 -3.55 -0.77
C PRO A 103 8.74 -2.15 -0.67
N ALA A 104 9.52 -1.12 -0.32
CA ALA A 104 9.04 0.26 -0.22
C ALA A 104 8.47 0.79 -1.55
N TYR A 105 8.97 0.28 -2.68
CA TYR A 105 8.54 0.71 -4.02
C TYR A 105 7.40 -0.12 -4.61
N THR A 106 6.82 -1.04 -3.86
CA THR A 106 5.59 -1.71 -4.31
C THR A 106 4.40 -0.76 -4.22
N ASN A 107 3.45 -0.87 -5.16
CA ASN A 107 2.23 -0.04 -5.13
C ASN A 107 1.48 -0.18 -3.80
N ALA A 108 1.48 -1.35 -3.18
CA ALA A 108 0.86 -1.57 -1.87
C ALA A 108 1.54 -0.75 -0.78
N ARG A 109 2.87 -0.69 -0.77
CA ARG A 109 3.62 0.12 0.20
C ARG A 109 3.52 1.61 -0.10
N MET A 110 3.63 1.99 -1.36
CA MET A 110 3.50 3.39 -1.76
C MET A 110 2.12 3.97 -1.45
N SER A 111 1.05 3.17 -1.53
CA SER A 111 -0.27 3.61 -1.08
C SER A 111 -0.38 3.79 0.43
N CYS A 112 0.52 3.19 1.19
CA CYS A 112 0.57 3.27 2.65
C CYS A 112 1.44 4.44 3.16
N GLN A 113 1.92 5.34 2.29
CA GLN A 113 2.81 6.43 2.70
C GLN A 113 2.08 7.50 3.49
N GLN A 114 2.06 7.34 4.79
CA GLN A 114 2.23 8.34 5.86
C GLN A 114 2.52 7.59 7.16
N GLU A 115 3.72 7.05 7.28
CA GLU A 115 4.16 6.51 8.56
C GLU A 115 4.61 7.65 9.48
N GLU A 116 3.67 8.30 10.16
CA GLU A 116 4.00 8.78 11.50
C GLU A 116 4.42 7.54 12.30
N ALA A 117 5.61 7.61 12.91
CA ALA A 117 6.12 6.51 13.72
C ALA A 117 5.09 6.12 14.78
N ILE A 118 4.52 4.92 14.65
CA ILE A 118 3.56 4.40 15.61
C ILE A 118 4.37 3.97 16.84
N ARG A 119 4.15 4.65 17.94
CA ARG A 119 4.82 4.37 19.23
C ARG A 119 3.93 3.53 20.13
N PRO A 120 4.47 2.72 21.03
CA PRO A 120 3.70 2.08 22.09
C PRO A 120 2.91 3.11 22.90
N GLY A 121 1.76 2.71 23.44
CA GLY A 121 0.90 3.55 24.24
C GLY A 121 -0.56 3.45 23.86
N ARG A 122 -1.40 4.29 24.43
CA ARG A 122 -2.85 4.29 24.24
C ARG A 122 -3.27 5.11 23.04
N TYR A 123 -4.23 4.57 22.31
CA TYR A 123 -4.84 5.19 21.15
C TYR A 123 -6.36 5.09 21.24
N ARG A 124 -7.04 6.13 20.77
CA ARG A 124 -8.48 6.14 20.61
C ARG A 124 -8.86 6.02 19.16
N HIS A 125 -9.66 5.02 18.81
CA HIS A 125 -10.27 4.88 17.51
C HIS A 125 -11.34 5.96 17.31
N PHE A 126 -11.54 6.46 16.08
CA PHE A 126 -12.53 7.52 15.80
C PHE A 126 -13.97 7.16 16.23
N LYS A 127 -14.29 5.88 16.40
CA LYS A 127 -15.57 5.40 16.94
C LYS A 127 -15.65 5.40 18.47
N GLY A 128 -14.60 5.85 19.17
CA GLY A 128 -14.55 6.02 20.62
C GLY A 128 -13.87 4.91 21.41
N ASN A 129 -13.69 3.72 20.85
CA ASN A 129 -13.02 2.61 21.54
C ASN A 129 -11.53 2.88 21.71
N GLU A 130 -10.96 2.40 22.81
CA GLU A 130 -9.54 2.56 23.14
C GLU A 130 -8.77 1.25 22.95
N TYR A 131 -7.51 1.41 22.58
CA TYR A 131 -6.58 0.34 22.27
C TYR A 131 -5.19 0.72 22.80
N GLU A 132 -4.41 -0.27 23.16
CA GLU A 132 -3.03 -0.12 23.57
C GLU A 132 -2.13 -0.74 22.52
N VAL A 133 -1.26 0.05 21.91
CA VAL A 133 -0.18 -0.45 21.05
C VAL A 133 0.90 -1.02 21.94
N LEU A 134 1.19 -2.30 21.76
CA LEU A 134 2.20 -3.04 22.50
C LEU A 134 3.54 -2.96 21.79
N TYR A 135 3.55 -3.28 20.49
CA TYR A 135 4.76 -3.34 19.67
C TYR A 135 4.45 -2.96 18.23
N THR A 136 5.50 -2.58 17.50
CA THR A 136 5.53 -2.67 16.04
C THR A 136 6.35 -3.88 15.64
N ALA A 137 5.92 -4.62 14.62
CA ALA A 137 6.56 -5.82 14.14
C ALA A 137 6.64 -5.79 12.60
N LYS A 138 7.33 -6.75 12.00
CA LYS A 138 7.28 -6.99 10.56
C LYS A 138 6.55 -8.30 10.28
N HIS A 139 5.74 -8.33 9.24
CA HIS A 139 5.17 -9.58 8.74
C HIS A 139 6.32 -10.47 8.24
N SER A 140 6.34 -11.74 8.64
CA SER A 140 7.49 -12.64 8.37
C SER A 140 7.77 -12.89 6.90
N GLU A 141 6.75 -12.83 6.06
CA GLU A 141 6.87 -13.12 4.61
C GLU A 141 6.94 -11.85 3.78
N THR A 142 6.05 -10.88 4.04
CA THR A 142 5.93 -9.67 3.21
C THR A 142 6.81 -8.52 3.69
N LEU A 143 7.43 -8.65 4.88
CA LEU A 143 8.18 -7.60 5.58
C LEU A 143 7.37 -6.33 5.85
N GLU A 144 6.06 -6.39 5.68
CA GLU A 144 5.16 -5.28 5.93
C GLU A 144 5.18 -4.89 7.42
N PRO A 145 5.29 -3.61 7.77
CA PRO A 145 5.15 -3.14 9.14
C PRO A 145 3.76 -3.42 9.67
N MET A 146 3.71 -4.01 10.84
CA MET A 146 2.51 -4.39 11.57
C MET A 146 2.46 -3.70 12.93
N VAL A 147 1.26 -3.40 13.38
CA VAL A 147 0.99 -2.94 14.75
C VAL A 147 0.39 -4.09 15.53
N VAL A 148 1.02 -4.44 16.65
CA VAL A 148 0.49 -5.40 17.62
C VAL A 148 -0.19 -4.59 18.73
N TYR A 149 -1.48 -4.80 18.95
CA TYR A 149 -2.25 -3.97 19.87
C TYR A 149 -3.29 -4.79 20.63
N ARG A 150 -3.67 -4.28 21.80
CA ARG A 150 -4.67 -4.85 22.69
C ARG A 150 -5.93 -3.98 22.69
N ALA A 151 -7.11 -4.57 22.61
CA ALA A 151 -8.35 -3.87 22.86
C ALA A 151 -8.49 -3.57 24.35
N MET A 152 -8.81 -2.33 24.72
CA MET A 152 -9.02 -1.92 26.12
C MET A 152 -10.48 -2.11 26.57
N TYR A 153 -11.20 -2.98 25.87
CA TYR A 153 -12.61 -3.32 26.16
C TYR A 153 -12.88 -4.81 25.87
N GLY A 154 -14.01 -5.28 26.34
CA GLY A 154 -14.44 -6.67 26.15
C GLY A 154 -13.45 -7.66 26.75
N GLY A 155 -13.05 -8.66 25.98
CA GLY A 155 -12.10 -9.70 26.39
C GLY A 155 -10.63 -9.32 26.32
N HIS A 156 -10.28 -8.04 26.12
CA HIS A 156 -8.90 -7.54 26.01
C HIS A 156 -8.02 -8.31 25.02
N GLY A 157 -8.61 -8.75 23.90
CA GLY A 157 -7.91 -9.53 22.89
C GLY A 157 -6.74 -8.75 22.26
N VAL A 158 -5.67 -9.48 21.93
CA VAL A 158 -4.52 -8.94 21.20
C VAL A 158 -4.70 -9.22 19.72
N TRP A 159 -4.45 -8.21 18.91
CA TRP A 159 -4.66 -8.19 17.48
C TRP A 159 -3.43 -7.66 16.74
N VAL A 160 -3.36 -7.96 15.45
CA VAL A 160 -2.33 -7.45 14.55
C VAL A 160 -3.00 -6.73 13.39
N ARG A 161 -2.42 -5.60 12.95
CA ARG A 161 -2.92 -4.81 11.82
C ARG A 161 -1.74 -4.21 11.06
N PRO A 162 -1.82 -4.09 9.72
CA PRO A 162 -0.86 -3.31 8.95
C PRO A 162 -0.71 -1.87 9.48
N ALA A 163 0.52 -1.39 9.61
CA ALA A 163 0.80 -0.06 10.16
C ALA A 163 0.15 1.06 9.33
N CYS A 164 0.11 0.91 8.01
CA CYS A 164 -0.55 1.85 7.11
C CYS A 164 -2.04 2.04 7.45
N MET A 165 -2.74 0.96 7.82
CA MET A 165 -4.14 1.01 8.23
C MET A 165 -4.34 1.63 9.63
N TRP A 166 -3.25 1.78 10.39
CA TRP A 166 -3.30 2.44 11.71
C TRP A 166 -3.34 3.96 11.57
N ASN A 167 -2.49 4.48 10.71
CA ASN A 167 -2.31 5.93 10.51
C ASN A 167 -3.28 6.54 9.48
N GLU A 168 -4.11 5.74 8.83
CA GLU A 168 -5.00 6.24 7.80
C GLU A 168 -6.05 7.23 8.32
N THR A 169 -6.51 8.07 7.43
CA THR A 169 -7.66 8.94 7.65
C THR A 169 -8.93 8.28 7.13
N VAL A 170 -10.04 8.49 7.81
CA VAL A 170 -11.36 7.95 7.45
C VAL A 170 -12.31 9.12 7.27
N GLU A 171 -13.01 9.17 6.15
CA GLU A 171 -14.08 10.13 5.94
C GLU A 171 -15.42 9.54 6.40
N ARG A 172 -16.11 10.27 7.26
CA ARG A 172 -17.44 9.92 7.72
C ARG A 172 -18.28 11.16 7.93
N ASP A 173 -19.50 11.15 7.42
CA ASP A 173 -20.47 12.24 7.54
C ASP A 173 -19.88 13.60 7.06
N GLY A 174 -19.08 13.58 5.96
CA GLY A 174 -18.42 14.76 5.40
C GLY A 174 -17.28 15.32 6.25
N LYS A 175 -16.80 14.57 7.25
CA LYS A 175 -15.65 14.94 8.09
C LYS A 175 -14.57 13.89 8.00
N THR A 176 -13.32 14.35 8.00
CA THR A 176 -12.14 13.51 8.00
C THR A 176 -11.64 13.30 9.43
N TYR A 177 -11.40 12.04 9.79
CA TYR A 177 -10.89 11.63 11.10
C TYR A 177 -9.63 10.79 10.91
N ARG A 178 -8.65 10.92 11.80
CA ARG A 178 -7.62 9.89 11.94
C ARG A 178 -8.27 8.62 12.46
N ARG A 179 -7.95 7.46 11.91
CA ARG A 179 -8.51 6.18 12.36
C ARG A 179 -8.18 5.94 13.84
N PHE A 180 -6.94 6.18 14.22
CA PHE A 180 -6.48 6.13 15.61
C PHE A 180 -5.73 7.42 15.97
N THR A 181 -6.03 7.95 17.14
CA THR A 181 -5.35 9.12 17.70
C THR A 181 -4.66 8.72 18.99
N TYR A 182 -3.37 9.02 19.09
CA TYR A 182 -2.60 8.81 20.31
C TYR A 182 -3.17 9.64 21.47
N ILE A 183 -3.37 9.03 22.65
CA ILE A 183 -3.97 9.69 23.81
C ILE A 183 -3.09 9.60 25.08
N GLY A 184 -1.93 9.00 24.99
CA GLY A 184 -0.96 8.95 26.10
C GLY A 184 -0.20 7.64 26.18
N ASP A 185 0.82 7.62 27.03
CA ASP A 185 1.56 6.42 27.36
C ASP A 185 0.64 5.48 28.16
N GLY A 186 0.52 4.21 27.74
CA GLY A 186 -0.16 3.18 28.52
C GLY A 186 0.58 3.02 29.87
N GLU A 187 -0.12 2.48 30.87
CA GLU A 187 0.57 2.03 32.07
C GLU A 187 1.59 0.98 31.65
N THR A 188 2.88 1.28 31.88
CA THR A 188 3.94 0.28 31.70
C THR A 188 3.68 -0.84 32.71
N PRO A 189 3.67 -2.12 32.30
CA PRO A 189 3.46 -3.23 33.23
C PRO A 189 4.61 -3.36 34.23
#